data_252792009782aebf6ecad1a432f769c5
#
_entry.id   252792009782aebf6ecad1a432f769c5
#
_cell.length_a   1.000
_cell.length_b   1.000
_cell.length_c   1.000
_cell.angle_alpha   90.00
_cell.angle_beta   90.00
_cell.angle_gamma   90.00
#
_symmetry.space_group_name_H-M   'P 1'
#
loop_
_entity.id
_entity.type
_entity.pdbx_description
1 polymer ?
#
loop_
_entity_poly.entity_id
_entity_poly.type
_entity_poly.pdbx_seq_one_letter_code
_entity_poly.pdbx_strand_id
1 'polypeptide(L)'
;LHKAIRRQRQMCIRDRYYDLRMPEVREAQAKMAREAGIEGFCYWHYWFGNGKKLLERPFQEVLSSGKPDFPFCLGWANHSWTNKSWEAGTKRIKESTLVEMVYNKEEYVKHFYEVLPAFKDERYIQVDGKPLFLVFRPLEITDPHVFIDIWQELAKKSGLKGIYFVGIAHNMLPQDLTFKNILLKNASDNSAFNYNSVLNAGYDAVNSRGYNRADYYSRSLIDFLWRGICLRAFKYAPISKCDQKKINQYMYVKEDKWNNVFPTLMPNWDRTARSGSKARIYTNSTPKLFRKQLLDVLDILSNKDSEYRIAFLMSWNEWAEGNYVEPDLKYGHGYLDVLRECLIENK
;
A
#
# COMPACT_ATOMS: atom_id res chain seq x y z
N LEU A 1 7.16 22.76 -2.57
CA LEU A 1 6.46 21.46 -2.45
C LEU A 1 4.94 21.68 -2.56
N HIS A 2 4.33 22.52 -1.71
CA HIS A 2 2.89 22.82 -1.75
C HIS A 2 2.39 23.33 -3.11
N LYS A 3 3.18 24.12 -3.85
CA LYS A 3 2.79 24.61 -5.19
C LYS A 3 2.80 23.48 -6.24
N ALA A 4 3.75 22.56 -6.20
CA ALA A 4 3.83 21.43 -7.14
C ALA A 4 2.70 20.42 -6.87
N ILE A 5 2.45 20.09 -5.60
CA ILE A 5 1.33 19.23 -5.18
C ILE A 5 -0.02 19.84 -5.53
N ARG A 6 -0.19 21.18 -5.33
CA ARG A 6 -1.40 21.88 -5.75
C ARG A 6 -1.61 21.81 -7.27
N ARG A 7 -0.56 22.05 -8.08
CA ARG A 7 -0.67 22.00 -9.55
C ARG A 7 -1.01 20.58 -10.05
N GLN A 8 -0.43 19.54 -9.48
CA GLN A 8 -0.74 18.18 -9.87
C GLN A 8 -2.17 17.79 -9.46
N ARG A 9 -2.62 18.15 -8.25
CA ARG A 9 -4.02 18.00 -7.85
C ARG A 9 -4.96 18.76 -8.78
N GLN A 10 -4.58 19.99 -9.21
CA GLN A 10 -5.37 20.79 -10.14
C GLN A 10 -5.46 20.18 -11.53
N MET A 11 -4.46 19.43 -11.97
CA MET A 11 -4.44 18.83 -13.32
C MET A 11 -5.08 17.44 -13.38
N CYS A 12 -5.22 16.74 -12.26
CA CYS A 12 -5.56 15.32 -12.27
C CYS A 12 -6.94 15.00 -11.69
N ILE A 13 -7.44 15.76 -10.69
CA ILE A 13 -8.75 15.50 -10.08
C ILE A 13 -9.85 16.09 -10.97
N ARG A 14 -10.75 15.24 -11.47
CA ARG A 14 -11.81 15.64 -12.41
C ARG A 14 -12.88 16.52 -11.76
N ASP A 15 -13.35 16.10 -10.59
CA ASP A 15 -14.63 16.64 -10.11
C ASP A 15 -14.43 17.87 -9.18
N ARG A 16 -13.51 17.84 -8.25
CA ARG A 16 -13.14 18.98 -7.36
C ARG A 16 -12.00 18.65 -6.41
N TYR A 17 -11.37 19.69 -5.85
CA TYR A 17 -10.60 19.55 -4.62
C TYR A 17 -11.52 19.19 -3.48
N TYR A 18 -11.06 18.31 -2.60
CA TYR A 18 -11.84 17.92 -1.45
C TYR A 18 -11.01 17.95 -0.17
N ASP A 19 -11.72 18.01 0.94
CA ASP A 19 -11.19 17.88 2.28
C ASP A 19 -11.83 16.66 2.95
N LEU A 20 -11.01 15.67 3.31
CA LEU A 20 -11.48 14.44 3.96
C LEU A 20 -12.10 14.67 5.35
N ARG A 21 -11.97 15.87 5.92
CA ARG A 21 -12.69 16.26 7.14
C ARG A 21 -14.18 16.51 6.89
N MET A 22 -14.58 16.71 5.64
CA MET A 22 -15.99 16.93 5.27
C MET A 22 -16.72 15.59 5.16
N PRO A 23 -17.83 15.37 5.92
CA PRO A 23 -18.59 14.12 5.88
C PRO A 23 -19.09 13.77 4.49
N GLU A 24 -19.58 14.76 3.74
CA GLU A 24 -20.15 14.60 2.39
C GLU A 24 -19.10 14.05 1.42
N VAL A 25 -17.84 14.41 1.60
CA VAL A 25 -16.75 13.91 0.77
C VAL A 25 -16.52 12.43 1.06
N ARG A 26 -16.46 12.03 2.33
CA ARG A 26 -16.27 10.64 2.71
C ARG A 26 -17.44 9.75 2.26
N GLU A 27 -18.67 10.24 2.39
CA GLU A 27 -19.86 9.53 1.92
C GLU A 27 -19.87 9.38 0.38
N ALA A 28 -19.52 10.43 -0.36
CA ALA A 28 -19.40 10.39 -1.82
C ALA A 28 -18.31 9.40 -2.27
N GLN A 29 -17.16 9.35 -1.60
CA GLN A 29 -16.10 8.39 -1.90
C GLN A 29 -16.53 6.96 -1.60
N ALA A 30 -17.15 6.70 -0.46
CA ALA A 30 -17.67 5.38 -0.12
C ALA A 30 -18.76 4.90 -1.10
N LYS A 31 -19.63 5.81 -1.55
CA LYS A 31 -20.63 5.52 -2.58
C LYS A 31 -19.96 5.11 -3.89
N MET A 32 -19.01 5.90 -4.40
CA MET A 32 -18.27 5.57 -5.63
C MET A 32 -17.53 4.23 -5.52
N ALA A 33 -16.90 3.97 -4.36
CA ALA A 33 -16.20 2.72 -4.11
C ALA A 33 -17.15 1.51 -4.14
N ARG A 34 -18.29 1.62 -3.45
CA ARG A 34 -19.33 0.57 -3.45
C ARG A 34 -19.89 0.31 -4.85
N GLU A 35 -20.18 1.36 -5.60
CA GLU A 35 -20.70 1.27 -6.98
C GLU A 35 -19.66 0.66 -7.95
N ALA A 36 -18.37 0.72 -7.61
CA ALA A 36 -17.30 0.07 -8.35
C ALA A 36 -17.00 -1.37 -7.89
N GLY A 37 -17.66 -1.88 -6.84
CA GLY A 37 -17.42 -3.23 -6.30
C GLY A 37 -16.27 -3.31 -5.31
N ILE A 38 -15.78 -2.18 -4.79
CA ILE A 38 -14.82 -2.15 -3.67
C ILE A 38 -15.60 -2.44 -2.38
N GLU A 39 -15.12 -3.39 -1.60
CA GLU A 39 -15.84 -3.90 -0.43
C GLU A 39 -15.47 -3.18 0.87
N GLY A 40 -14.39 -2.39 0.89
CA GLY A 40 -14.03 -1.60 2.06
C GLY A 40 -12.78 -0.77 1.88
N PHE A 41 -12.54 0.13 2.83
CA PHE A 41 -11.34 0.97 2.87
C PHE A 41 -10.35 0.50 3.92
N CYS A 42 -9.05 0.49 3.59
CA CYS A 42 -7.97 0.38 4.56
C CYS A 42 -7.47 1.80 4.88
N TYR A 43 -7.78 2.31 6.07
CA TYR A 43 -7.31 3.62 6.51
C TYR A 43 -5.90 3.52 7.06
N TRP A 44 -4.99 4.39 6.58
CA TRP A 44 -3.68 4.53 7.19
C TRP A 44 -3.79 5.16 8.57
N HIS A 45 -3.30 4.44 9.57
CA HIS A 45 -3.25 4.84 10.97
C HIS A 45 -1.81 5.19 11.35
N TYR A 46 -1.62 6.41 11.90
CA TYR A 46 -0.31 6.97 12.22
C TYR A 46 -0.16 7.11 13.73
N TRP A 47 0.16 6.02 14.40
CA TRP A 47 0.54 5.97 15.80
C TRP A 47 2.05 5.83 15.91
N PHE A 48 2.72 6.82 16.55
CA PHE A 48 4.17 6.88 16.67
C PHE A 48 4.69 6.48 18.05
N GLY A 49 3.83 6.27 19.02
CA GLY A 49 4.15 6.08 20.43
C GLY A 49 4.17 7.41 21.22
N ASN A 50 4.34 7.31 22.55
CA ASN A 50 4.30 8.45 23.47
C ASN A 50 3.04 9.33 23.31
N GLY A 51 1.90 8.73 22.96
CA GLY A 51 0.64 9.43 22.69
C GLY A 51 0.62 10.26 21.41
N LYS A 52 1.65 10.19 20.57
CA LYS A 52 1.74 10.97 19.34
C LYS A 52 0.98 10.30 18.20
N LYS A 53 -0.06 10.98 17.73
CA LYS A 53 -0.88 10.60 16.57
C LYS A 53 -0.85 11.72 15.53
N LEU A 54 -0.98 11.37 14.27
CA LEU A 54 -1.07 12.34 13.17
C LEU A 54 -2.11 11.89 12.15
N LEU A 55 -2.78 12.86 11.52
CA LEU A 55 -3.78 12.66 10.45
C LEU A 55 -4.98 11.80 10.87
N GLU A 56 -5.24 11.67 12.16
CA GLU A 56 -6.25 10.80 12.76
C GLU A 56 -7.69 11.28 12.53
N ARG A 57 -7.90 12.61 12.39
CA ARG A 57 -9.22 13.23 12.40
C ARG A 57 -10.22 12.63 11.40
N PRO A 58 -9.89 12.40 10.11
CA PRO A 58 -10.88 11.82 9.18
C PRO A 58 -11.40 10.46 9.62
N PHE A 59 -10.50 9.59 10.12
CA PHE A 59 -10.89 8.26 10.60
C PHE A 59 -11.65 8.33 11.93
N GLN A 60 -11.23 9.17 12.87
CA GLN A 60 -11.96 9.36 14.15
C GLN A 60 -13.38 9.84 13.92
N GLU A 61 -13.62 10.73 12.96
CA GLU A 61 -14.95 11.17 12.58
C GLU A 61 -15.78 10.05 11.92
N VAL A 62 -15.17 9.18 11.09
CA VAL A 62 -15.83 7.98 10.54
C VAL A 62 -16.28 7.05 11.67
N LEU A 63 -15.42 6.83 12.65
CA LEU A 63 -15.70 5.94 13.77
C LEU A 63 -16.81 6.52 14.69
N SER A 64 -16.67 7.78 15.09
CA SER A 64 -17.60 8.42 16.03
C SER A 64 -18.98 8.70 15.46
N SER A 65 -19.07 9.01 14.16
CA SER A 65 -20.34 9.31 13.50
C SER A 65 -21.09 8.08 12.97
N GLY A 66 -20.42 6.93 12.84
CA GLY A 66 -20.96 5.77 12.14
C GLY A 66 -21.08 5.97 10.61
N LYS A 67 -20.53 7.07 10.05
CA LYS A 67 -20.64 7.44 8.64
C LYS A 67 -19.27 7.67 7.97
N PRO A 68 -19.08 7.26 6.70
CA PRO A 68 -20.02 6.50 5.86
C PRO A 68 -20.26 5.09 6.42
N ASP A 69 -21.45 4.55 6.18
CA ASP A 69 -21.74 3.14 6.41
C ASP A 69 -21.07 2.32 5.30
N PHE A 70 -19.77 2.06 5.50
CA PHE A 70 -18.94 1.33 4.55
C PHE A 70 -17.85 0.56 5.32
N PRO A 71 -17.59 -0.71 4.96
CA PRO A 71 -16.61 -1.51 5.67
C PRO A 71 -15.21 -0.90 5.65
N PHE A 72 -14.44 -1.13 6.72
CA PHE A 72 -13.07 -0.64 6.82
C PHE A 72 -12.17 -1.54 7.65
N CYS A 73 -10.87 -1.38 7.45
CA CYS A 73 -9.84 -1.85 8.36
C CYS A 73 -8.78 -0.77 8.56
N LEU A 74 -7.83 -1.01 9.46
CA LEU A 74 -6.71 -0.13 9.73
C LEU A 74 -5.40 -0.70 9.20
N GLY A 75 -4.56 0.18 8.68
CA GLY A 75 -3.17 -0.12 8.33
C GLY A 75 -2.22 0.76 9.14
N TRP A 76 -1.43 0.17 10.02
CA TRP A 76 -0.46 0.91 10.83
C TRP A 76 0.77 1.28 10.00
N ALA A 77 0.95 2.59 9.75
CA ALA A 77 2.12 3.15 9.07
C ALA A 77 3.28 3.30 10.06
N ASN A 78 3.80 2.18 10.53
CA ASN A 78 4.76 2.04 11.61
C ASN A 78 6.19 2.35 11.17
N HIS A 79 6.49 3.59 10.81
CA HIS A 79 7.86 4.01 10.50
C HIS A 79 8.08 5.48 10.87
N SER A 80 9.32 5.82 11.26
CA SER A 80 9.70 7.20 11.54
C SER A 80 9.61 8.06 10.28
N TRP A 81 9.21 9.32 10.45
CA TRP A 81 9.22 10.29 9.37
C TRP A 81 10.52 11.07 9.36
N THR A 82 11.11 11.21 8.18
CA THR A 82 12.35 11.97 7.98
C THR A 82 12.13 13.07 6.95
N ASN A 83 12.95 14.14 7.01
CA ASN A 83 12.91 15.23 6.04
C ASN A 83 13.24 14.77 4.61
N LYS A 84 13.99 13.68 4.44
CA LYS A 84 14.34 13.09 3.14
C LYS A 84 13.13 12.69 2.30
N SER A 85 12.03 12.36 2.97
CA SER A 85 10.77 11.99 2.31
C SER A 85 10.03 13.19 1.71
N TRP A 86 10.35 14.42 2.13
CA TRP A 86 9.59 15.64 1.82
C TRP A 86 10.32 16.63 0.92
N GLU A 87 11.65 16.50 0.77
CA GLU A 87 12.46 17.44 0.01
C GLU A 87 12.97 16.83 -1.30
N ALA A 88 12.16 17.00 -2.34
CA ALA A 88 12.54 16.65 -3.69
C ALA A 88 13.45 17.73 -4.30
N GLY A 89 14.65 17.33 -4.74
CA GLY A 89 15.46 18.15 -5.66
C GLY A 89 16.54 19.03 -5.05
N THR A 90 16.80 18.99 -3.74
CA THR A 90 17.90 19.74 -3.13
C THR A 90 19.17 18.91 -2.93
N LYS A 91 20.33 19.60 -3.01
CA LYS A 91 21.65 18.99 -2.75
C LYS A 91 21.70 18.47 -1.32
N ARG A 92 22.18 17.22 -1.15
CA ARG A 92 22.53 16.55 0.11
C ARG A 92 22.05 17.25 1.39
N ILE A 93 20.77 17.10 1.69
CA ILE A 93 20.24 17.49 3.00
C ILE A 93 20.66 16.39 3.98
N LYS A 94 21.19 16.78 5.12
CA LYS A 94 21.44 15.85 6.23
C LYS A 94 20.09 15.28 6.66
N GLU A 95 19.95 13.97 6.59
CA GLU A 95 18.73 13.28 7.01
C GLU A 95 18.51 13.56 8.50
N SER A 96 17.34 14.08 8.83
CA SER A 96 16.89 14.29 10.20
C SER A 96 15.52 13.67 10.41
N THR A 97 15.33 13.04 11.55
CA THR A 97 14.03 12.48 11.96
C THR A 97 13.12 13.63 12.36
N LEU A 98 11.95 13.69 11.76
CA LEU A 98 10.89 14.66 12.06
C LEU A 98 9.95 14.11 13.14
N VAL A 99 9.63 12.83 13.04
CA VAL A 99 8.79 12.10 13.99
C VAL A 99 9.39 10.71 14.15
N GLU A 100 9.75 10.37 15.37
CA GLU A 100 10.32 9.06 15.68
C GLU A 100 9.22 8.05 16.00
N MET A 101 9.40 6.81 15.55
CA MET A 101 8.58 5.66 15.90
C MET A 101 9.16 4.98 17.13
N VAL A 102 8.34 4.76 18.14
CA VAL A 102 8.75 4.13 19.41
C VAL A 102 8.09 2.77 19.53
N TYR A 103 8.91 1.75 19.76
CA TYR A 103 8.49 0.36 19.95
C TYR A 103 8.85 -0.12 21.37
N ASN A 104 7.85 -0.29 22.22
CA ASN A 104 8.00 -0.94 23.51
C ASN A 104 6.64 -1.51 23.99
N LYS A 105 6.67 -2.35 25.01
CA LYS A 105 5.48 -3.04 25.53
C LYS A 105 4.39 -2.09 26.01
N GLU A 106 4.75 -1.00 26.67
CA GLU A 106 3.81 -0.01 27.17
C GLU A 106 3.06 0.69 26.03
N GLU A 107 3.78 1.05 24.98
CA GLU A 107 3.21 1.68 23.80
C GLU A 107 2.35 0.69 23.00
N TYR A 108 2.69 -0.61 22.96
CA TYR A 108 1.82 -1.62 22.35
C TYR A 108 0.47 -1.72 23.07
N VAL A 109 0.48 -1.67 24.41
CA VAL A 109 -0.76 -1.68 25.21
C VAL A 109 -1.61 -0.43 24.94
N LYS A 110 -0.99 0.77 24.98
CA LYS A 110 -1.71 2.03 24.71
C LYS A 110 -2.28 2.05 23.30
N HIS A 111 -1.50 1.61 22.32
CA HIS A 111 -1.91 1.54 20.92
C HIS A 111 -3.10 0.60 20.74
N PHE A 112 -3.08 -0.58 21.37
CA PHE A 112 -4.21 -1.50 21.34
C PHE A 112 -5.51 -0.84 21.81
N TYR A 113 -5.49 -0.19 22.96
CA TYR A 113 -6.68 0.46 23.51
C TYR A 113 -7.14 1.68 22.69
N GLU A 114 -6.23 2.36 22.01
CA GLU A 114 -6.57 3.42 21.05
C GLU A 114 -7.39 2.91 19.87
N VAL A 115 -7.05 1.73 19.33
CA VAL A 115 -7.74 1.16 18.17
C VAL A 115 -8.86 0.19 18.52
N LEU A 116 -8.98 -0.22 19.79
CA LEU A 116 -10.01 -1.15 20.26
C LEU A 116 -11.45 -0.72 19.91
N PRO A 117 -11.84 0.57 20.02
CA PRO A 117 -13.16 1.01 19.57
C PRO A 117 -13.44 0.71 18.11
N ALA A 118 -12.41 0.83 17.24
CA ALA A 118 -12.54 0.48 15.83
C ALA A 118 -12.74 -1.03 15.63
N PHE A 119 -12.01 -1.88 16.36
CA PHE A 119 -12.15 -3.33 16.28
C PHE A 119 -13.53 -3.85 16.71
N LYS A 120 -14.25 -3.07 17.53
CA LYS A 120 -15.61 -3.36 17.99
C LYS A 120 -16.71 -2.77 17.10
N ASP A 121 -16.35 -1.99 16.10
CA ASP A 121 -17.32 -1.43 15.14
C ASP A 121 -17.79 -2.54 14.18
N GLU A 122 -19.10 -2.64 13.96
CA GLU A 122 -19.72 -3.68 13.11
C GLU A 122 -19.24 -3.62 11.65
N ARG A 123 -18.78 -2.46 11.19
CA ARG A 123 -18.23 -2.25 9.84
C ARG A 123 -16.78 -2.73 9.71
N TYR A 124 -16.11 -3.10 10.82
CA TYR A 124 -14.71 -3.49 10.76
C TYR A 124 -14.52 -4.81 10.03
N ILE A 125 -13.66 -4.84 9.02
CA ILE A 125 -13.37 -6.04 8.21
C ILE A 125 -12.70 -7.10 9.09
N GLN A 126 -13.23 -8.31 9.03
CA GLN A 126 -12.75 -9.47 9.79
C GLN A 126 -12.34 -10.61 8.86
N VAL A 127 -11.39 -11.41 9.31
CA VAL A 127 -10.99 -12.69 8.73
C VAL A 127 -10.97 -13.73 9.86
N ASP A 128 -11.58 -14.90 9.66
CA ASP A 128 -11.77 -15.92 10.70
C ASP A 128 -12.48 -15.37 11.97
N GLY A 129 -13.29 -14.32 11.81
CA GLY A 129 -13.94 -13.62 12.90
C GLY A 129 -13.00 -12.80 13.79
N LYS A 130 -11.81 -12.47 13.33
CA LYS A 130 -10.81 -11.59 13.94
C LYS A 130 -10.68 -10.30 13.13
N PRO A 131 -10.65 -9.11 13.75
CA PRO A 131 -10.37 -7.85 13.08
C PRO A 131 -9.05 -7.91 12.29
N LEU A 132 -9.09 -7.52 11.01
CA LEU A 132 -7.91 -7.47 10.14
C LEU A 132 -7.09 -6.22 10.44
N PHE A 133 -5.81 -6.38 10.81
CA PHE A 133 -4.90 -5.28 11.08
C PHE A 133 -3.64 -5.37 10.21
N LEU A 134 -3.47 -4.37 9.33
CA LEU A 134 -2.34 -4.32 8.40
C LEU A 134 -1.15 -3.61 9.04
N VAL A 135 0.06 -4.16 8.91
CA VAL A 135 1.31 -3.55 9.40
C VAL A 135 2.23 -3.24 8.23
N PHE A 136 2.57 -1.94 8.07
CA PHE A 136 3.32 -1.44 6.91
C PHE A 136 4.77 -1.94 6.88
N ARG A 137 5.46 -1.94 8.03
CA ARG A 137 6.85 -2.38 8.19
C ARG A 137 6.94 -3.51 9.21
N PRO A 138 6.45 -4.72 8.88
CA PRO A 138 6.31 -5.80 9.85
C PRO A 138 7.64 -6.22 10.49
N LEU A 139 8.74 -6.19 9.74
CA LEU A 139 10.06 -6.61 10.18
C LEU A 139 10.91 -5.47 10.79
N GLU A 140 10.40 -4.24 10.85
CA GLU A 140 11.06 -3.12 11.54
C GLU A 140 10.65 -3.02 13.02
N ILE A 141 9.63 -3.75 13.45
CA ILE A 141 9.27 -3.89 14.87
C ILE A 141 10.37 -4.70 15.56
N THR A 142 10.93 -4.18 16.65
CA THR A 142 12.09 -4.76 17.34
C THR A 142 11.88 -6.23 17.74
N ASP A 143 10.67 -6.55 18.22
CA ASP A 143 10.23 -7.92 18.52
C ASP A 143 8.77 -8.08 18.09
N PRO A 144 8.53 -8.53 16.85
CA PRO A 144 7.18 -8.69 16.34
C PRO A 144 6.35 -9.70 17.12
N HIS A 145 6.95 -10.79 17.63
CA HIS A 145 6.25 -11.79 18.42
C HIS A 145 5.70 -11.20 19.72
N VAL A 146 6.52 -10.42 20.43
CA VAL A 146 6.06 -9.75 21.68
C VAL A 146 4.91 -8.77 21.38
N PHE A 147 4.99 -8.01 20.29
CA PHE A 147 3.89 -7.13 19.89
C PHE A 147 2.60 -7.90 19.61
N ILE A 148 2.70 -8.95 18.82
CA ILE A 148 1.56 -9.81 18.44
C ILE A 148 0.97 -10.50 19.67
N ASP A 149 1.79 -11.10 20.52
CA ASP A 149 1.33 -11.81 21.72
C ASP A 149 0.57 -10.89 22.69
N ILE A 150 1.10 -9.69 22.94
CA ILE A 150 0.42 -8.67 23.76
C ILE A 150 -0.95 -8.34 23.18
N TRP A 151 -1.04 -8.09 21.87
CA TRP A 151 -2.30 -7.74 21.25
C TRP A 151 -3.29 -8.89 21.20
N GLN A 152 -2.83 -10.14 21.00
CA GLN A 152 -3.69 -11.32 21.07
C GLN A 152 -4.27 -11.54 22.46
N GLU A 153 -3.46 -11.33 23.50
CA GLU A 153 -3.93 -11.42 24.90
C GLU A 153 -4.95 -10.32 25.24
N LEU A 154 -4.66 -9.06 24.86
CA LEU A 154 -5.55 -7.93 25.07
C LEU A 154 -6.85 -8.07 24.28
N ALA A 155 -6.81 -8.59 23.07
CA ALA A 155 -7.99 -8.86 22.26
C ALA A 155 -8.93 -9.84 22.95
N LYS A 156 -8.40 -10.97 23.42
CA LYS A 156 -9.18 -11.98 24.17
C LYS A 156 -9.77 -11.38 25.47
N LYS A 157 -8.99 -10.62 26.24
CA LYS A 157 -9.48 -9.91 27.45
C LYS A 157 -10.58 -8.89 27.14
N SER A 158 -10.59 -8.35 25.92
CA SER A 158 -11.58 -7.37 25.44
C SER A 158 -12.81 -7.98 24.77
N GLY A 159 -12.92 -9.33 24.76
CA GLY A 159 -14.05 -10.08 24.19
C GLY A 159 -13.94 -10.33 22.67
N LEU A 160 -12.76 -10.13 22.06
CA LEU A 160 -12.50 -10.48 20.67
C LEU A 160 -11.90 -11.90 20.58
N LYS A 161 -12.06 -12.57 19.44
CA LYS A 161 -11.42 -13.88 19.18
C LYS A 161 -9.89 -13.79 19.06
N GLY A 162 -9.38 -12.61 18.79
CA GLY A 162 -7.99 -12.28 18.51
C GLY A 162 -7.92 -11.17 17.46
N ILE A 163 -6.73 -10.89 16.93
CA ILE A 163 -6.50 -9.98 15.79
C ILE A 163 -5.92 -10.80 14.65
N TYR A 164 -6.36 -10.54 13.41
CA TYR A 164 -5.78 -11.11 12.19
C TYR A 164 -4.73 -10.15 11.65
N PHE A 165 -3.45 -10.49 11.87
CA PHE A 165 -2.34 -9.63 11.47
C PHE A 165 -1.89 -9.87 10.03
N VAL A 166 -1.84 -8.81 9.24
CA VAL A 166 -1.32 -8.84 7.86
C VAL A 166 -0.07 -7.99 7.76
N GLY A 167 1.08 -8.60 7.47
CA GLY A 167 2.33 -7.86 7.26
C GLY A 167 2.56 -7.53 5.78
N ILE A 168 3.00 -6.29 5.47
CA ILE A 168 3.32 -5.92 4.09
C ILE A 168 4.74 -6.38 3.72
N ALA A 169 4.88 -7.14 2.64
CA ALA A 169 6.17 -7.51 2.09
C ALA A 169 6.68 -6.44 1.11
N HIS A 170 7.59 -5.58 1.56
CA HIS A 170 8.11 -4.45 0.75
C HIS A 170 9.29 -4.78 -0.14
N ASN A 171 10.17 -5.66 0.29
CA ASN A 171 11.45 -5.92 -0.37
C ASN A 171 11.46 -7.28 -1.04
N MET A 172 10.75 -7.38 -2.15
CA MET A 172 10.75 -8.57 -3.00
C MET A 172 11.84 -8.49 -4.08
N LEU A 173 12.98 -7.86 -3.74
CA LEU A 173 14.12 -7.84 -4.64
C LEU A 173 14.88 -9.16 -4.49
N PRO A 174 15.40 -9.72 -5.59
CA PRO A 174 16.29 -10.87 -5.52
C PRO A 174 17.47 -10.59 -4.59
N GLN A 175 17.84 -11.54 -3.73
CA GLN A 175 18.95 -11.36 -2.78
C GLN A 175 20.30 -11.21 -3.50
N ASP A 176 20.47 -11.86 -4.66
CA ASP A 176 21.71 -11.84 -5.42
C ASP A 176 21.70 -10.79 -6.53
N LEU A 177 21.67 -9.51 -6.15
CA LEU A 177 21.82 -8.39 -7.09
C LEU A 177 23.28 -8.19 -7.54
N THR A 178 23.97 -9.27 -7.90
CA THR A 178 25.27 -9.15 -8.56
C THR A 178 25.11 -8.59 -9.97
N PHE A 179 26.13 -7.87 -10.47
CA PHE A 179 26.11 -7.33 -11.83
C PHE A 179 25.84 -8.43 -12.89
N LYS A 180 26.38 -9.65 -12.66
CA LYS A 180 26.17 -10.82 -13.51
C LYS A 180 24.69 -11.25 -13.52
N ASN A 181 24.04 -11.31 -12.34
CA ASN A 181 22.64 -11.73 -12.22
C ASN A 181 21.68 -10.67 -12.75
N ILE A 182 22.05 -9.38 -12.62
CA ILE A 182 21.34 -8.27 -13.24
C ILE A 182 21.40 -8.38 -14.77
N LEU A 183 22.59 -8.67 -15.32
CA LEU A 183 22.84 -8.78 -16.76
C LEU A 183 22.05 -9.96 -17.37
N LEU A 184 22.07 -11.11 -16.70
CA LEU A 184 21.46 -12.35 -17.18
C LEU A 184 19.99 -12.51 -16.79
N LYS A 185 19.44 -11.59 -15.98
CA LYS A 185 18.11 -11.70 -15.34
C LYS A 185 17.90 -13.03 -14.59
N ASN A 186 19.01 -13.62 -14.12
CA ASN A 186 19.05 -14.92 -13.44
C ASN A 186 18.97 -14.79 -11.91
N ALA A 187 18.60 -13.63 -11.40
CA ALA A 187 18.39 -13.49 -9.97
C ALA A 187 17.23 -14.39 -9.53
N SER A 188 17.50 -15.25 -8.54
CA SER A 188 16.49 -16.16 -8.00
C SER A 188 15.27 -15.37 -7.49
N ASP A 189 14.07 -15.86 -7.80
CA ASP A 189 12.84 -15.31 -7.24
C ASP A 189 12.77 -15.68 -5.74
N ASN A 190 12.93 -14.68 -4.88
CA ASN A 190 12.92 -14.85 -3.43
C ASN A 190 11.57 -14.47 -2.81
N SER A 191 10.49 -14.46 -3.59
CA SER A 191 9.16 -14.10 -3.09
C SER A 191 8.72 -15.00 -1.95
N ALA A 192 8.90 -16.32 -2.08
CA ALA A 192 8.62 -17.27 -1.01
C ALA A 192 9.42 -17.00 0.27
N PHE A 193 10.71 -16.64 0.16
CA PHE A 193 11.54 -16.28 1.30
C PHE A 193 11.03 -15.01 1.99
N ASN A 194 10.69 -13.98 1.22
CA ASN A 194 10.18 -12.73 1.77
C ASN A 194 8.82 -12.91 2.47
N TYR A 195 7.92 -13.71 1.89
CA TYR A 195 6.63 -14.03 2.51
C TYR A 195 6.82 -14.84 3.79
N ASN A 196 7.63 -15.89 3.75
CA ASN A 196 7.94 -16.69 4.92
C ASN A 196 8.63 -15.89 6.02
N SER A 197 9.46 -14.89 5.69
CA SER A 197 10.07 -14.01 6.70
C SER A 197 9.02 -13.23 7.50
N VAL A 198 7.95 -12.76 6.84
CA VAL A 198 6.83 -12.08 7.51
C VAL A 198 6.01 -13.08 8.32
N LEU A 199 5.66 -14.24 7.75
CA LEU A 199 4.88 -15.27 8.45
C LEU A 199 5.63 -15.83 9.67
N ASN A 200 6.94 -16.08 9.55
CA ASN A 200 7.78 -16.54 10.65
C ASN A 200 7.94 -15.49 11.77
N ALA A 201 7.68 -14.22 11.48
CA ALA A 201 7.62 -13.17 12.49
C ALA A 201 6.27 -13.12 13.24
N GLY A 202 5.37 -14.10 13.02
CA GLY A 202 4.11 -14.29 13.74
C GLY A 202 2.88 -13.70 13.07
N TYR A 203 2.99 -13.11 11.88
CA TYR A 203 1.83 -12.59 11.13
C TYR A 203 0.99 -13.73 10.54
N ASP A 204 -0.35 -13.59 10.56
CA ASP A 204 -1.28 -14.57 10.00
C ASP A 204 -1.21 -14.60 8.47
N ALA A 205 -0.97 -13.44 7.84
CA ALA A 205 -0.91 -13.30 6.39
C ALA A 205 0.06 -12.21 5.92
N VAL A 206 0.31 -12.22 4.61
CA VAL A 206 1.18 -11.26 3.91
C VAL A 206 0.37 -10.47 2.89
N ASN A 207 0.45 -9.15 2.90
CA ASN A 207 0.08 -8.36 1.73
C ASN A 207 1.28 -8.27 0.78
N SER A 208 1.19 -8.92 -0.37
CA SER A 208 2.27 -8.94 -1.36
C SER A 208 2.28 -7.65 -2.20
N ARG A 209 3.45 -7.00 -2.26
CA ARG A 209 3.69 -5.81 -3.08
C ARG A 209 4.80 -6.08 -4.10
N GLY A 210 4.45 -6.80 -5.16
CA GLY A 210 5.39 -7.26 -6.19
C GLY A 210 6.05 -6.17 -7.05
N TYR A 211 5.73 -4.89 -6.84
CA TYR A 211 6.18 -3.79 -7.69
C TYR A 211 7.70 -3.58 -7.72
N ASN A 212 8.43 -3.85 -6.63
CA ASN A 212 9.90 -3.72 -6.63
C ASN A 212 10.54 -4.81 -7.52
N ARG A 213 10.03 -6.04 -7.45
CA ARG A 213 10.42 -7.15 -8.31
C ARG A 213 10.07 -6.86 -9.76
N ALA A 214 8.83 -6.43 -10.01
CA ALA A 214 8.36 -6.10 -11.35
C ALA A 214 9.18 -4.97 -11.98
N ASP A 215 9.53 -3.94 -11.21
CA ASP A 215 10.40 -2.84 -11.65
C ASP A 215 11.80 -3.35 -12.04
N TYR A 216 12.38 -4.25 -11.26
CA TYR A 216 13.68 -4.84 -11.56
C TYR A 216 13.66 -5.63 -12.87
N TYR A 217 12.70 -6.54 -13.08
CA TYR A 217 12.62 -7.37 -14.28
C TYR A 217 12.15 -6.60 -15.52
N SER A 218 11.39 -5.52 -15.36
CA SER A 218 10.89 -4.71 -16.47
C SER A 218 11.93 -3.79 -17.09
N ARG A 219 13.01 -3.48 -16.37
CA ARG A 219 14.08 -2.60 -16.88
C ARG A 219 14.90 -3.25 -17.98
N SER A 220 15.28 -2.43 -18.96
CA SER A 220 16.27 -2.84 -19.96
C SER A 220 17.68 -2.74 -19.37
N LEU A 221 18.58 -3.58 -19.88
CA LEU A 221 19.99 -3.52 -19.55
C LEU A 221 20.60 -2.14 -19.90
N ILE A 222 20.18 -1.58 -21.03
CA ILE A 222 20.63 -0.25 -21.49
C ILE A 222 20.25 0.83 -20.47
N ASP A 223 19.01 0.81 -19.96
CA ASP A 223 18.57 1.76 -18.93
C ASP A 223 19.40 1.61 -17.65
N PHE A 224 19.67 0.37 -17.24
CA PHE A 224 20.50 0.10 -16.06
C PHE A 224 21.94 0.64 -16.23
N LEU A 225 22.60 0.35 -17.36
CA LEU A 225 23.96 0.83 -17.66
C LEU A 225 23.99 2.35 -17.76
N TRP A 226 23.06 2.96 -18.46
CA TRP A 226 22.94 4.41 -18.62
C TRP A 226 22.78 5.11 -17.26
N ARG A 227 21.92 4.61 -16.40
CA ARG A 227 21.75 5.14 -15.04
C ARG A 227 23.02 5.01 -14.22
N GLY A 228 23.72 3.90 -14.34
CA GLY A 228 25.03 3.69 -13.69
C GLY A 228 26.08 4.71 -14.16
N ILE A 229 26.16 4.99 -15.45
CA ILE A 229 27.04 6.01 -16.04
C ILE A 229 26.65 7.40 -15.52
N CYS A 230 25.38 7.76 -15.58
CA CYS A 230 24.89 9.06 -15.10
C CYS A 230 25.20 9.28 -13.61
N LEU A 231 25.03 8.25 -12.78
CA LEU A 231 25.34 8.34 -11.35
C LEU A 231 26.84 8.54 -11.11
N ARG A 232 27.72 7.86 -11.86
CA ARG A 232 29.17 7.97 -11.71
C ARG A 232 29.72 9.29 -12.25
N ALA A 233 29.33 9.65 -13.50
CA ALA A 233 29.87 10.82 -14.20
C ALA A 233 29.25 12.14 -13.71
N PHE A 234 27.94 12.16 -13.51
CA PHE A 234 27.19 13.41 -13.23
C PHE A 234 26.62 13.49 -11.83
N LYS A 235 26.82 12.45 -10.99
CA LYS A 235 26.18 12.32 -9.66
C LYS A 235 24.67 12.52 -9.67
N TYR A 236 24.04 12.21 -10.80
CA TYR A 236 22.62 12.36 -11.07
C TYR A 236 22.06 11.04 -11.61
N ALA A 237 20.93 10.60 -11.11
CA ALA A 237 20.19 9.47 -11.64
C ALA A 237 19.00 9.98 -12.46
N PRO A 238 18.86 9.59 -13.74
CA PRO A 238 17.65 9.87 -14.50
C PRO A 238 16.41 9.29 -13.81
N ILE A 239 15.25 9.91 -14.03
CA ILE A 239 13.97 9.40 -13.52
C ILE A 239 13.77 7.97 -14.01
N SER A 240 13.38 7.08 -13.08
CA SER A 240 13.09 5.68 -13.40
C SER A 240 11.73 5.59 -14.12
N LYS A 241 11.74 5.17 -15.37
CA LYS A 241 10.52 4.96 -16.16
C LYS A 241 10.38 3.48 -16.51
N CYS A 242 9.24 2.88 -16.19
CA CYS A 242 8.92 1.50 -16.52
C CYS A 242 7.56 1.43 -17.22
N ASP A 243 7.46 0.65 -18.27
CA ASP A 243 6.20 0.45 -18.98
C ASP A 243 5.23 -0.40 -18.14
N GLN A 244 4.00 0.07 -17.94
CA GLN A 244 3.00 -0.61 -17.12
C GLN A 244 2.70 -2.03 -17.61
N LYS A 245 2.73 -2.27 -18.91
CA LYS A 245 2.53 -3.61 -19.48
C LYS A 245 3.61 -4.58 -18.99
N LYS A 246 4.87 -4.12 -18.94
CA LYS A 246 5.99 -4.93 -18.43
C LYS A 246 5.89 -5.13 -16.91
N ILE A 247 5.48 -4.09 -16.19
CA ILE A 247 5.23 -4.20 -14.75
C ILE A 247 4.20 -5.30 -14.47
N ASN A 248 3.07 -5.32 -15.17
CA ASN A 248 2.03 -6.31 -15.00
C ASN A 248 2.53 -7.75 -15.26
N GLN A 249 3.47 -7.95 -16.19
CA GLN A 249 4.04 -9.28 -16.47
C GLN A 249 4.82 -9.88 -15.31
N TYR A 250 5.39 -9.04 -14.44
CA TYR A 250 6.26 -9.46 -13.35
C TYR A 250 5.68 -9.13 -11.96
N MET A 251 4.42 -8.67 -11.89
CA MET A 251 3.82 -8.20 -10.64
C MET A 251 3.53 -9.35 -9.69
N TYR A 252 3.06 -10.48 -10.21
CA TYR A 252 2.61 -11.62 -9.42
C TYR A 252 3.52 -12.85 -9.58
N VAL A 253 3.48 -13.73 -8.59
CA VAL A 253 4.22 -14.99 -8.52
C VAL A 253 3.28 -16.12 -8.11
N LYS A 254 3.75 -17.38 -8.23
CA LYS A 254 2.96 -18.55 -7.86
C LYS A 254 2.56 -18.57 -6.38
N GLU A 255 3.38 -18.01 -5.52
CA GLU A 255 3.15 -17.90 -4.08
C GLU A 255 2.01 -16.94 -3.74
N ASP A 256 1.63 -16.03 -4.64
CA ASP A 256 0.44 -15.19 -4.44
C ASP A 256 -0.87 -16.00 -4.41
N LYS A 257 -0.84 -17.27 -4.86
CA LYS A 257 -1.97 -18.22 -4.76
C LYS A 257 -2.10 -18.87 -3.37
N TRP A 258 -1.15 -18.70 -2.45
CA TRP A 258 -1.30 -19.20 -1.08
C TRP A 258 -2.46 -18.46 -0.37
N ASN A 259 -3.24 -19.17 0.45
CA ASN A 259 -4.38 -18.62 1.16
C ASN A 259 -4.00 -17.38 2.00
N ASN A 260 -2.85 -17.43 2.64
CA ASN A 260 -2.36 -16.37 3.52
C ASN A 260 -1.49 -15.31 2.80
N VAL A 261 -1.62 -15.15 1.48
CA VAL A 261 -0.95 -14.09 0.71
C VAL A 261 -1.99 -13.28 -0.04
N PHE A 262 -2.13 -12.00 0.29
CA PHE A 262 -3.10 -11.09 -0.30
C PHE A 262 -2.43 -10.20 -1.34
N PRO A 263 -2.73 -10.37 -2.65
CA PRO A 263 -2.07 -9.61 -3.72
C PRO A 263 -2.48 -8.14 -3.71
N THR A 264 -1.60 -7.29 -4.28
CA THR A 264 -1.86 -5.85 -4.45
C THR A 264 -2.11 -5.53 -5.91
N LEU A 265 -3.22 -4.83 -6.17
CA LEU A 265 -3.51 -4.15 -7.44
C LEU A 265 -2.86 -2.76 -7.45
N MET A 266 -2.24 -2.37 -8.57
CA MET A 266 -1.61 -1.05 -8.72
C MET A 266 -1.90 -0.46 -10.11
N PRO A 267 -2.92 0.42 -10.24
CA PRO A 267 -3.43 0.91 -11.52
C PRO A 267 -2.44 1.81 -12.26
N ASN A 268 -1.71 2.63 -11.54
CA ASN A 268 -0.78 3.64 -12.05
C ASN A 268 0.24 4.03 -10.98
N TRP A 269 1.34 4.69 -11.36
CA TRP A 269 2.28 5.26 -10.40
C TRP A 269 3.13 6.36 -11.05
N ASP A 270 3.07 7.57 -10.51
CA ASP A 270 3.93 8.69 -10.87
C ASP A 270 4.32 9.50 -9.64
N ARG A 271 5.50 9.21 -9.11
CA ARG A 271 6.02 9.88 -7.89
C ARG A 271 6.72 11.20 -8.16
N THR A 272 6.64 11.78 -9.36
CA THR A 272 7.38 13.00 -9.70
C THR A 272 7.05 14.17 -8.79
N ALA A 273 5.79 14.33 -8.40
CA ALA A 273 5.36 15.39 -7.48
C ALA A 273 5.96 15.29 -6.09
N ARG A 274 6.18 14.06 -5.60
CA ARG A 274 6.72 13.79 -4.26
C ARG A 274 8.23 13.66 -4.24
N SER A 275 8.83 13.06 -5.27
CA SER A 275 10.23 12.63 -5.26
C SER A 275 11.12 13.32 -6.29
N GLY A 276 10.57 14.22 -7.14
CA GLY A 276 11.32 14.95 -8.16
C GLY A 276 12.15 14.02 -9.07
N SER A 277 13.43 14.30 -9.22
CA SER A 277 14.34 13.51 -10.04
C SER A 277 14.58 12.07 -9.56
N LYS A 278 14.25 11.75 -8.31
CA LYS A 278 14.33 10.39 -7.76
C LYS A 278 13.05 9.60 -7.94
N ALA A 279 12.10 10.15 -8.69
CA ALA A 279 10.81 9.53 -8.90
C ALA A 279 10.92 8.23 -9.70
N ARG A 280 9.90 7.40 -9.53
CA ARG A 280 9.56 6.26 -10.36
C ARG A 280 8.26 6.57 -11.09
N ILE A 281 8.19 6.27 -12.37
CA ILE A 281 7.02 6.48 -13.19
C ILE A 281 6.67 5.19 -13.92
N TYR A 282 5.41 4.79 -13.85
CA TYR A 282 4.85 3.77 -14.72
C TYR A 282 4.21 4.44 -15.92
N THR A 283 4.89 4.33 -17.07
CA THR A 283 4.40 4.90 -18.34
C THR A 283 3.32 4.01 -18.94
N ASN A 284 2.47 4.61 -19.78
CA ASN A 284 1.38 3.92 -20.50
C ASN A 284 0.35 3.26 -19.59
N SER A 285 0.23 3.72 -18.34
CA SER A 285 -0.85 3.27 -17.43
C SER A 285 -2.20 3.67 -18.02
N THR A 286 -3.08 2.68 -18.21
CA THR A 286 -4.42 2.84 -18.78
C THR A 286 -5.43 1.93 -18.09
N PRO A 287 -6.74 2.27 -18.08
CA PRO A 287 -7.79 1.38 -17.60
C PRO A 287 -7.75 -0.01 -18.24
N LYS A 288 -7.40 -0.12 -19.53
CA LYS A 288 -7.25 -1.41 -20.23
C LYS A 288 -6.14 -2.29 -19.62
N LEU A 289 -4.99 -1.71 -19.29
CA LEU A 289 -3.89 -2.45 -18.63
C LEU A 289 -4.24 -2.78 -17.17
N PHE A 290 -5.00 -1.93 -16.50
CA PHE A 290 -5.52 -2.20 -15.17
C PHE A 290 -6.53 -3.35 -15.20
N ARG A 291 -7.44 -3.40 -16.19
CA ARG A 291 -8.34 -4.55 -16.39
C ARG A 291 -7.56 -5.87 -16.46
N LYS A 292 -6.48 -5.91 -17.24
CA LYS A 292 -5.66 -7.11 -17.33
C LYS A 292 -5.09 -7.51 -15.96
N GLN A 293 -4.54 -6.55 -15.22
CA GLN A 293 -4.00 -6.78 -13.89
C GLN A 293 -5.09 -7.29 -12.92
N LEU A 294 -6.30 -6.73 -12.99
CA LEU A 294 -7.44 -7.16 -12.18
C LEU A 294 -7.84 -8.60 -12.50
N LEU A 295 -7.91 -8.98 -13.78
CA LEU A 295 -8.20 -10.36 -14.18
C LEU A 295 -7.14 -11.33 -13.70
N ASP A 296 -5.85 -10.98 -13.77
CA ASP A 296 -4.75 -11.79 -13.22
C ASP A 296 -4.93 -11.98 -11.69
N VAL A 297 -5.36 -10.95 -10.96
CA VAL A 297 -5.64 -11.05 -9.51
C VAL A 297 -6.89 -11.91 -9.24
N LEU A 298 -7.95 -11.77 -10.03
CA LEU A 298 -9.14 -12.61 -9.88
C LEU A 298 -8.83 -14.10 -10.12
N ASP A 299 -7.95 -14.44 -11.08
CA ASP A 299 -7.45 -15.82 -11.24
C ASP A 299 -6.68 -16.28 -10.00
N ILE A 300 -5.82 -15.44 -9.43
CA ILE A 300 -5.13 -15.76 -8.18
C ILE A 300 -6.13 -16.05 -7.06
N LEU A 301 -7.13 -15.19 -6.88
CA LEU A 301 -8.13 -15.31 -5.81
C LEU A 301 -9.04 -16.53 -6.01
N SER A 302 -9.35 -16.91 -7.25
CA SER A 302 -10.19 -18.08 -7.53
C SER A 302 -9.57 -19.40 -7.04
N ASN A 303 -8.25 -19.44 -6.89
CA ASN A 303 -7.50 -20.58 -6.37
C ASN A 303 -7.45 -20.66 -4.84
N LYS A 304 -8.09 -19.72 -4.12
CA LYS A 304 -8.09 -19.64 -2.66
C LYS A 304 -9.44 -20.04 -2.08
N ASP A 305 -9.40 -20.45 -0.81
CA ASP A 305 -10.63 -20.61 -0.04
C ASP A 305 -11.37 -19.26 0.08
N SER A 306 -12.69 -19.31 0.14
CA SER A 306 -13.55 -18.13 0.01
C SER A 306 -13.19 -17.00 0.99
N GLU A 307 -12.85 -17.34 2.22
CA GLU A 307 -12.53 -16.38 3.28
C GLU A 307 -11.20 -15.62 3.04
N TYR A 308 -10.30 -16.22 2.27
CA TYR A 308 -8.98 -15.63 1.95
C TYR A 308 -8.90 -15.00 0.56
N ARG A 309 -10.05 -14.82 -0.10
CA ARG A 309 -10.14 -14.13 -1.40
C ARG A 309 -10.07 -12.62 -1.26
N ILE A 310 -8.97 -12.15 -0.65
CA ILE A 310 -8.72 -10.75 -0.35
C ILE A 310 -7.62 -10.23 -1.26
N ALA A 311 -7.82 -9.05 -1.84
CA ALA A 311 -6.79 -8.28 -2.53
C ALA A 311 -6.82 -6.82 -2.06
N PHE A 312 -5.65 -6.18 -2.02
CA PHE A 312 -5.55 -4.76 -1.70
C PHE A 312 -5.38 -3.93 -2.96
N LEU A 313 -6.13 -2.83 -3.06
CA LEU A 313 -5.97 -1.84 -4.12
C LEU A 313 -5.09 -0.69 -3.60
N MET A 314 -3.93 -0.53 -4.18
CA MET A 314 -3.02 0.57 -3.90
C MET A 314 -3.08 1.57 -5.06
N SER A 315 -3.81 2.71 -4.89
CA SER A 315 -4.64 3.10 -3.75
C SER A 315 -5.92 3.78 -4.24
N TRP A 316 -6.80 4.15 -3.33
CA TRP A 316 -7.98 4.95 -3.67
C TRP A 316 -7.57 6.34 -4.17
N ASN A 317 -6.75 7.06 -3.39
CA ASN A 317 -6.50 8.49 -3.59
C ASN A 317 -5.07 8.99 -3.23
N GLU A 318 -4.02 8.18 -3.45
CA GLU A 318 -2.64 8.66 -3.23
C GLU A 318 -2.16 9.53 -4.41
N TRP A 319 -2.78 10.70 -4.54
CA TRP A 319 -2.48 11.67 -5.59
C TRP A 319 -1.04 12.19 -5.57
N ALA A 320 -0.41 12.24 -4.40
CA ALA A 320 0.98 12.70 -4.26
C ALA A 320 2.00 11.76 -4.91
N GLU A 321 1.65 10.48 -5.03
CA GLU A 321 2.44 9.47 -5.73
C GLU A 321 1.85 9.10 -7.11
N GLY A 322 0.80 9.82 -7.58
CA GLY A 322 0.13 9.49 -8.83
C GLY A 322 -0.36 8.04 -8.85
N ASN A 323 -0.89 7.58 -7.71
CA ASN A 323 -1.36 6.24 -7.51
C ASN A 323 -2.79 6.30 -6.96
N TYR A 324 -3.78 6.11 -7.83
CA TYR A 324 -5.19 6.34 -7.50
C TYR A 324 -6.14 5.64 -8.47
N VAL A 325 -7.38 5.46 -8.07
CA VAL A 325 -8.51 5.04 -8.92
C VAL A 325 -9.65 6.05 -8.93
N GLU A 326 -9.61 7.08 -8.07
CA GLU A 326 -10.58 8.18 -8.14
C GLU A 326 -10.65 8.79 -9.55
N PRO A 327 -11.80 9.35 -9.97
CA PRO A 327 -11.96 9.93 -11.29
C PRO A 327 -10.91 11.01 -11.60
N ASP A 328 -10.29 10.92 -12.77
CA ASP A 328 -9.27 11.85 -13.24
C ASP A 328 -9.67 12.57 -14.53
N LEU A 329 -8.91 13.63 -14.88
CA LEU A 329 -9.17 14.40 -16.10
C LEU A 329 -8.83 13.62 -17.38
N LYS A 330 -8.00 12.59 -17.28
CA LYS A 330 -7.52 11.84 -18.46
C LYS A 330 -8.46 10.71 -18.85
N TYR A 331 -8.93 9.94 -17.86
CA TYR A 331 -9.72 8.74 -18.07
C TYR A 331 -11.13 8.81 -17.48
N GLY A 332 -11.48 9.92 -16.82
CA GLY A 332 -12.75 10.05 -16.14
C GLY A 332 -12.92 8.97 -15.07
N HIS A 333 -14.00 8.21 -15.16
CA HIS A 333 -14.30 7.07 -14.30
C HIS A 333 -13.63 5.75 -14.75
N GLY A 334 -12.81 5.74 -15.80
CA GLY A 334 -12.34 4.54 -16.47
C GLY A 334 -11.72 3.45 -15.58
N TYR A 335 -11.03 3.80 -14.49
CA TYR A 335 -10.53 2.82 -13.52
C TYR A 335 -11.66 2.21 -12.68
N LEU A 336 -12.63 3.01 -12.25
CA LEU A 336 -13.82 2.56 -11.51
C LEU A 336 -14.75 1.72 -12.40
N ASP A 337 -14.88 2.09 -13.68
CA ASP A 337 -15.67 1.34 -14.66
C ASP A 337 -15.10 -0.07 -14.84
N VAL A 338 -13.76 -0.20 -14.94
CA VAL A 338 -13.09 -1.51 -15.00
C VAL A 338 -13.38 -2.36 -13.77
N LEU A 339 -13.34 -1.78 -12.57
CA LEU A 339 -13.65 -2.48 -11.34
C LEU A 339 -15.11 -2.96 -11.36
N ARG A 340 -16.06 -2.07 -11.67
CA ARG A 340 -17.51 -2.39 -11.73
C ARG A 340 -17.79 -3.52 -12.73
N GLU A 341 -17.28 -3.41 -13.94
CA GLU A 341 -17.49 -4.42 -14.98
C GLU A 341 -16.93 -5.80 -14.58
N CYS A 342 -15.75 -5.85 -13.96
CA CYS A 342 -15.12 -7.11 -13.58
C CYS A 342 -15.64 -7.71 -12.28
N LEU A 343 -16.10 -6.87 -11.31
CA LEU A 343 -16.46 -7.33 -9.96
C LEU A 343 -17.99 -7.48 -9.79
N ILE A 344 -18.78 -6.76 -10.56
CA ILE A 344 -20.26 -6.73 -10.41
C ILE A 344 -20.96 -7.30 -11.64
N GLU A 345 -20.66 -6.79 -12.84
CA GLU A 345 -21.44 -7.06 -14.05
C GLU A 345 -21.10 -8.40 -14.72
N ASN A 346 -19.89 -8.92 -14.54
CA ASN A 346 -19.41 -10.18 -15.14
C ASN A 346 -19.21 -11.31 -14.11
N LYS A 347 -19.97 -11.27 -13.00
CA LYS A 347 -20.00 -12.37 -12.03
C LYS A 347 -20.82 -13.55 -12.54
#